data_1e0e28c95f0baf5b1500915b2f767b04
#
_entry.id   1e0e28c95f0baf5b1500915b2f767b04
#
_cell.length_a   1.000
_cell.length_b   1.000
_cell.length_c   1.000
_cell.angle_alpha   90.00
_cell.angle_beta   90.00
_cell.angle_gamma   90.00
#
_symmetry.space_group_name_H-M   'P 1'
#
loop_
_entity.id
_entity.type
_entity.pdbx_description
1 polymer ?
#
loop_
_entity_poly.entity_id
_entity_poly.type
_entity_poly.pdbx_seq_one_letter_code
_entity_poly.pdbx_strand_id
1 'polypeptide(L)'
;MIDLAQAKHGKVGGLRPLAFPQAIRPGLMALAVAVCCGCSSSPQDGGVPGGGTKNNHPPTVRLVTIVPNPLILAGPITAHVAADDPDGVEPTKRFQWIVNGIPVLGATGHELPTDHVKRGDQVALEVVVSDGQAESAPYRTEPVMVVNTPPLVSRVTIEADSPDKGNRVLARVEALDPDHDDIQYLYRWWRNDKQVQEGEENVLDTTGFGRKDIVAVEVVARDQDATAAPARSTPIVLGNSPPQILSGPAALTNREQYEYVVQAKDVDGDSISYGLETGPPGMTIDKATGQVTWKLTPGVGGTHRIKIMVDDGQGGTAWQEFELSIPSTAQSLTGSPTQG
;
A
#
# COMPACT_ATOMS: atom_id res chain seq x y z
N MET A 1 24.48 3.45 51.91
CA MET A 1 25.79 4.16 51.90
C MET A 1 26.20 4.31 50.45
N ILE A 2 26.38 5.58 50.08
CA ILE A 2 27.18 6.05 48.93
C ILE A 2 26.42 5.95 47.59
N ASP A 3 26.29 6.93 46.71
CA ASP A 3 26.37 8.42 46.79
C ASP A 3 25.73 8.95 45.52
N LEU A 4 25.06 10.09 45.62
CA LEU A 4 24.53 10.87 44.51
C LEU A 4 25.67 11.59 43.77
N ALA A 5 25.76 11.50 42.48
CA ALA A 5 26.50 12.45 41.67
C ALA A 5 25.74 12.93 40.46
N GLN A 6 25.45 14.21 40.50
CA GLN A 6 24.95 15.15 39.49
C GLN A 6 25.49 14.93 38.07
N ALA A 7 24.64 15.04 37.09
CA ALA A 7 25.04 15.36 35.71
C ALA A 7 24.20 16.51 35.17
N LYS A 8 24.89 17.50 34.70
CA LYS A 8 24.62 18.86 34.29
C LYS A 8 23.60 18.98 33.12
N HIS A 9 22.85 20.06 33.16
CA HIS A 9 22.08 20.64 32.05
C HIS A 9 22.92 20.81 30.77
N GLY A 10 22.52 20.16 29.68
CA GLY A 10 22.95 20.42 28.32
C GLY A 10 21.91 21.24 27.57
N LYS A 11 22.33 22.36 27.04
CA LYS A 11 21.55 23.34 26.27
C LYS A 11 20.87 22.70 25.07
N VAL A 12 19.58 22.97 24.91
CA VAL A 12 18.80 22.72 23.69
C VAL A 12 19.27 23.69 22.62
N GLY A 13 19.99 23.18 21.64
CA GLY A 13 20.35 23.89 20.40
C GLY A 13 19.16 23.91 19.44
N GLY A 14 18.69 25.11 19.14
CA GLY A 14 17.60 25.33 18.19
C GLY A 14 17.95 24.84 16.79
N LEU A 15 17.09 23.98 16.25
CA LEU A 15 17.08 23.61 14.83
C LEU A 15 16.55 24.78 14.01
N ARG A 16 17.40 25.34 13.17
CA ARG A 16 17.01 26.29 12.12
C ARG A 16 16.23 25.53 11.02
N PRO A 17 15.14 26.07 10.48
CA PRO A 17 14.47 25.48 9.33
C PRO A 17 15.35 25.62 8.09
N LEU A 18 15.55 24.51 7.38
CA LEU A 18 16.17 24.48 6.06
C LEU A 18 15.25 25.17 5.06
N ALA A 19 15.76 26.24 4.44
CA ALA A 19 15.11 26.95 3.36
C ALA A 19 15.13 26.08 2.09
N PHE A 20 13.95 25.89 1.47
CA PHE A 20 13.80 25.32 0.13
C PHE A 20 14.32 26.32 -0.91
N PRO A 21 15.08 25.87 -1.94
CA PRO A 21 15.43 26.75 -3.03
C PRO A 21 14.19 27.04 -3.89
N GLN A 22 13.94 28.33 -4.08
CA GLN A 22 12.88 28.84 -4.97
C GLN A 22 13.13 28.44 -6.42
N ALA A 23 12.07 28.02 -7.08
CA ALA A 23 12.03 27.73 -8.51
C ALA A 23 12.46 28.94 -9.34
N ILE A 24 13.42 28.71 -10.25
CA ILE A 24 13.88 29.68 -11.24
C ILE A 24 12.76 29.85 -12.29
N ARG A 25 12.18 31.06 -12.36
CA ARG A 25 11.29 31.47 -13.44
C ARG A 25 12.11 31.79 -14.67
N PRO A 26 11.77 31.34 -15.89
CA PRO A 26 12.40 31.79 -17.10
C PRO A 26 11.93 33.21 -17.42
N GLY A 27 12.87 34.15 -17.42
CA GLY A 27 12.67 35.55 -17.86
C GLY A 27 12.46 35.59 -19.36
N LEU A 28 11.35 36.20 -19.78
CA LEU A 28 11.09 36.60 -21.16
C LEU A 28 12.01 37.78 -21.49
N MET A 29 13.00 37.57 -22.36
CA MET A 29 13.83 38.64 -22.89
C MET A 29 13.19 39.11 -24.20
N ALA A 30 12.48 40.23 -24.14
CA ALA A 30 11.98 40.92 -25.32
C ALA A 30 13.12 41.64 -26.02
N LEU A 31 13.46 41.20 -27.22
CA LEU A 31 14.41 41.87 -28.09
C LEU A 31 13.67 42.91 -28.90
N ALA A 32 13.91 44.18 -28.61
CA ALA A 32 13.42 45.32 -29.39
C ALA A 32 14.21 45.42 -30.68
N VAL A 33 13.52 45.26 -31.81
CA VAL A 33 14.09 45.55 -33.14
C VAL A 33 13.89 47.04 -33.46
N ALA A 34 14.98 47.78 -33.54
CA ALA A 34 14.99 49.16 -34.04
C ALA A 34 14.87 49.14 -35.56
N VAL A 35 13.78 49.71 -36.06
CA VAL A 35 13.62 50.01 -37.49
C VAL A 35 14.38 51.29 -37.82
N CYS A 36 15.44 51.18 -38.58
CA CYS A 36 16.05 52.37 -39.30
C CYS A 36 15.54 52.39 -40.72
N CYS A 37 14.65 53.35 -40.99
CA CYS A 37 14.32 53.76 -42.36
C CYS A 37 15.48 54.51 -42.97
N GLY A 38 16.02 53.98 -44.07
CA GLY A 38 17.00 54.71 -44.97
C GLY A 38 16.64 54.44 -46.42
N CYS A 39 15.91 55.38 -47.02
CA CYS A 39 15.70 55.39 -48.47
C CYS A 39 16.93 55.85 -49.16
N SER A 40 17.46 55.08 -50.12
CA SER A 40 18.22 55.64 -51.26
C SER A 40 17.94 54.78 -52.49
N SER A 41 17.40 55.47 -53.48
CA SER A 41 17.08 55.01 -54.81
C SER A 41 18.30 54.95 -55.71
N SER A 42 18.45 53.84 -56.50
CA SER A 42 18.93 53.88 -57.92
C SER A 42 19.62 52.58 -58.32
N PRO A 43 19.80 52.24 -59.58
CA PRO A 43 18.82 52.06 -60.63
C PRO A 43 18.62 50.58 -61.04
N GLN A 44 17.58 50.33 -61.78
CA GLN A 44 17.27 49.05 -62.37
C GLN A 44 18.33 48.57 -63.34
N ASP A 45 18.96 47.46 -63.02
CA ASP A 45 19.58 46.59 -64.04
C ASP A 45 18.73 45.29 -64.06
N GLY A 46 18.17 45.02 -65.23
CA GLY A 46 17.39 43.84 -65.50
C GLY A 46 18.30 42.60 -65.56
N GLY A 47 18.56 42.02 -64.33
CA GLY A 47 19.14 40.69 -64.20
C GLY A 47 18.03 39.69 -64.06
N VAL A 48 17.93 38.78 -65.01
CA VAL A 48 17.17 37.54 -64.92
C VAL A 48 17.48 36.93 -63.58
N PRO A 49 16.50 36.53 -62.72
CA PRO A 49 16.79 35.75 -61.50
C PRO A 49 17.31 34.41 -61.97
N GLY A 50 18.64 34.25 -62.03
CA GLY A 50 19.24 32.93 -62.00
C GLY A 50 18.82 32.27 -60.72
N GLY A 51 17.93 31.30 -60.80
CA GLY A 51 17.64 30.38 -59.70
C GLY A 51 18.92 29.66 -59.35
N GLY A 52 19.71 30.24 -58.44
CA GLY A 52 20.80 29.53 -57.79
C GLY A 52 20.14 28.39 -57.04
N THR A 53 20.31 27.17 -57.51
CA THR A 53 20.05 25.98 -56.73
C THR A 53 20.89 26.14 -55.47
N LYS A 54 20.24 26.47 -54.32
CA LYS A 54 20.90 26.37 -53.04
C LYS A 54 21.43 24.94 -52.94
N ASN A 55 22.75 24.78 -52.81
CA ASN A 55 23.31 23.47 -52.56
C ASN A 55 22.72 22.94 -51.25
N ASN A 56 21.99 21.84 -51.33
CA ASN A 56 21.45 21.17 -50.17
C ASN A 56 22.59 20.47 -49.40
N HIS A 57 22.62 20.64 -48.09
CA HIS A 57 23.55 19.96 -47.20
C HIS A 57 22.78 18.93 -46.41
N PRO A 58 23.31 17.68 -46.27
CA PRO A 58 22.61 16.66 -45.52
C PRO A 58 22.52 17.03 -44.03
N PRO A 59 21.39 16.70 -43.35
CA PRO A 59 21.23 16.87 -41.92
C PRO A 59 22.20 15.98 -41.14
N THR A 60 22.40 16.30 -39.85
CA THR A 60 23.29 15.54 -38.96
C THR A 60 22.63 15.25 -37.65
N VAL A 61 22.89 14.01 -37.10
CA VAL A 61 22.47 13.64 -35.75
C VAL A 61 23.51 14.18 -34.76
N ARG A 62 23.07 14.99 -33.79
CA ARG A 62 23.95 15.55 -32.74
C ARG A 62 23.98 14.69 -31.48
N LEU A 63 22.83 14.21 -31.06
CA LEU A 63 22.70 13.46 -29.79
C LEU A 63 21.56 12.50 -29.91
N VAL A 64 21.80 11.30 -29.40
CA VAL A 64 20.77 10.28 -29.17
C VAL A 64 20.85 9.86 -27.70
N THR A 65 19.72 9.92 -26.97
CA THR A 65 19.62 9.40 -25.62
C THR A 65 18.51 8.35 -25.55
N ILE A 66 18.80 7.23 -24.90
CA ILE A 66 17.84 6.18 -24.61
C ILE A 66 17.42 6.30 -23.15
N VAL A 67 16.12 6.30 -22.87
CA VAL A 67 15.56 6.39 -21.53
C VAL A 67 14.61 5.21 -21.28
N PRO A 68 14.46 4.76 -20.03
CA PRO A 68 15.08 5.26 -18.81
C PRO A 68 16.61 4.98 -18.74
N ASN A 69 17.31 5.68 -17.86
CA ASN A 69 18.72 5.41 -17.58
C ASN A 69 18.95 5.37 -16.06
N PRO A 70 19.26 4.20 -15.46
CA PRO A 70 19.58 2.93 -16.12
C PRO A 70 18.40 2.35 -16.91
N LEU A 71 18.70 1.48 -17.89
CA LEU A 71 17.68 0.89 -18.73
C LEU A 71 16.96 -0.24 -17.97
N ILE A 72 15.70 0.01 -17.64
CA ILE A 72 14.80 -0.90 -16.91
C ILE A 72 13.50 -1.09 -17.68
N LEU A 73 12.71 -2.12 -17.35
CA LEU A 73 11.47 -2.50 -18.02
C LEU A 73 10.18 -1.93 -17.38
N ALA A 74 10.29 -0.81 -16.65
CA ALA A 74 9.14 -0.18 -15.97
C ALA A 74 8.14 0.49 -16.93
N GLY A 75 8.46 0.55 -18.22
CA GLY A 75 7.66 1.12 -19.29
C GLY A 75 8.40 1.05 -20.62
N PRO A 76 7.85 1.63 -21.70
CA PRO A 76 8.50 1.59 -23.00
C PRO A 76 9.88 2.27 -22.95
N ILE A 77 10.83 1.69 -23.70
CA ILE A 77 12.16 2.27 -23.89
C ILE A 77 12.03 3.34 -24.96
N THR A 78 12.40 4.58 -24.65
CA THR A 78 12.16 5.73 -25.55
C THR A 78 13.48 6.37 -25.98
N ALA A 79 13.57 6.78 -27.23
CA ALA A 79 14.71 7.52 -27.78
C ALA A 79 14.39 9.01 -27.95
N HIS A 80 15.30 9.86 -27.48
CA HIS A 80 15.30 11.27 -27.78
C HIS A 80 16.47 11.59 -28.72
N VAL A 81 16.17 12.21 -29.87
CA VAL A 81 17.14 12.50 -30.92
C VAL A 81 17.17 14.00 -31.18
N ALA A 82 18.33 14.61 -31.01
CA ALA A 82 18.63 15.96 -31.49
C ALA A 82 19.37 15.88 -32.82
N ALA A 83 18.85 16.54 -33.81
CA ALA A 83 19.43 16.61 -35.15
C ALA A 83 19.32 18.03 -35.68
N ASP A 84 20.24 18.43 -36.55
CA ASP A 84 20.25 19.74 -37.21
C ASP A 84 20.49 19.60 -38.70
N ASP A 85 19.96 20.56 -39.40
CA ASP A 85 20.17 20.74 -40.81
C ASP A 85 20.80 22.11 -41.08
N PRO A 86 21.92 22.19 -41.83
CA PRO A 86 22.58 23.46 -42.14
C PRO A 86 21.72 24.44 -42.95
N ASP A 87 20.76 23.92 -43.70
CA ASP A 87 19.85 24.70 -44.52
C ASP A 87 18.59 25.14 -43.78
N GLY A 88 18.48 24.75 -42.50
CA GLY A 88 17.40 25.15 -41.58
C GLY A 88 16.09 24.39 -41.78
N VAL A 89 16.14 23.21 -42.39
CA VAL A 89 14.99 22.29 -42.52
C VAL A 89 14.90 21.40 -41.27
N GLU A 90 13.72 21.25 -40.72
CA GLU A 90 13.53 20.29 -39.58
C GLU A 90 13.62 18.85 -40.10
N PRO A 91 14.64 18.05 -39.72
CA PRO A 91 14.83 16.73 -40.29
C PRO A 91 13.80 15.73 -39.77
N THR A 92 13.29 14.89 -40.67
CA THR A 92 12.53 13.69 -40.31
C THR A 92 13.47 12.61 -39.75
N LYS A 93 12.99 11.77 -38.85
CA LYS A 93 13.79 10.77 -38.12
C LYS A 93 13.30 9.37 -38.44
N ARG A 94 14.21 8.49 -38.82
CA ARG A 94 13.98 7.07 -39.02
C ARG A 94 14.80 6.28 -38.00
N PHE A 95 14.16 5.36 -37.28
CA PHE A 95 14.74 4.60 -36.19
C PHE A 95 14.81 3.11 -36.58
N GLN A 96 15.82 2.40 -36.06
CA GLN A 96 15.89 0.95 -36.06
C GLN A 96 16.48 0.51 -34.72
N TRP A 97 15.65 -0.12 -33.89
CA TRP A 97 16.09 -0.71 -32.63
C TRP A 97 16.84 -2.02 -32.88
N ILE A 98 17.86 -2.26 -32.07
CA ILE A 98 18.76 -3.41 -32.16
C ILE A 98 18.88 -4.02 -30.78
N VAL A 99 18.54 -5.30 -30.65
CA VAL A 99 18.66 -6.06 -29.40
C VAL A 99 19.66 -7.18 -29.60
N ASN A 100 20.68 -7.25 -28.74
CA ASN A 100 21.78 -8.24 -28.84
C ASN A 100 22.43 -8.26 -30.18
N GLY A 101 22.58 -7.09 -30.83
CA GLY A 101 23.17 -6.97 -32.16
C GLY A 101 22.23 -7.30 -33.31
N ILE A 102 21.00 -7.70 -33.07
CA ILE A 102 20.01 -8.09 -34.08
C ILE A 102 18.95 -6.99 -34.21
N PRO A 103 18.67 -6.48 -35.43
CA PRO A 103 17.59 -5.52 -35.65
C PRO A 103 16.22 -6.12 -35.24
N VAL A 104 15.44 -5.39 -34.50
CA VAL A 104 14.06 -5.77 -34.10
C VAL A 104 13.12 -5.42 -35.25
N LEU A 105 12.48 -6.46 -35.83
CA LEU A 105 11.58 -6.26 -36.96
C LEU A 105 10.37 -5.43 -36.56
N GLY A 106 10.10 -4.34 -37.32
CA GLY A 106 8.98 -3.43 -37.09
C GLY A 106 9.21 -2.38 -36.00
N ALA A 107 10.30 -2.45 -35.22
CA ALA A 107 10.66 -1.44 -34.23
C ALA A 107 11.37 -0.23 -34.91
N THR A 108 10.59 0.58 -35.63
CA THR A 108 11.05 1.72 -36.43
C THR A 108 10.56 3.07 -35.89
N GLY A 109 9.88 3.06 -34.75
CA GLY A 109 9.46 4.26 -34.02
C GLY A 109 10.48 4.70 -32.98
N HIS A 110 10.20 5.83 -32.33
CA HIS A 110 11.02 6.37 -31.23
C HIS A 110 10.91 5.57 -29.93
N GLU A 111 9.97 4.62 -29.85
CA GLU A 111 9.74 3.71 -28.72
C GLU A 111 10.05 2.27 -29.11
N LEU A 112 10.67 1.55 -28.18
CA LEU A 112 10.80 0.09 -28.20
C LEU A 112 9.92 -0.50 -27.10
N PRO A 113 8.87 -1.26 -27.45
CA PRO A 113 8.07 -1.96 -26.47
C PRO A 113 8.88 -2.98 -25.66
N THR A 114 8.55 -3.16 -24.38
CA THR A 114 9.30 -4.04 -23.48
C THR A 114 9.15 -5.51 -23.75
N ASP A 115 8.12 -5.92 -24.52
CA ASP A 115 7.92 -7.32 -24.97
C ASP A 115 9.01 -7.85 -25.92
N HIS A 116 9.84 -6.95 -26.45
CA HIS A 116 10.99 -7.29 -27.30
C HIS A 116 12.31 -7.42 -26.53
N VAL A 117 12.31 -7.17 -25.22
CA VAL A 117 13.52 -7.06 -24.40
C VAL A 117 13.33 -7.75 -23.06
N LYS A 118 14.41 -8.28 -22.51
CA LYS A 118 14.46 -8.84 -21.16
C LYS A 118 15.71 -8.38 -20.43
N ARG A 119 15.72 -8.55 -19.13
CA ARG A 119 16.90 -8.33 -18.29
C ARG A 119 18.13 -9.02 -18.86
N GLY A 120 19.26 -8.30 -18.93
CA GLY A 120 20.53 -8.76 -19.47
C GLY A 120 20.70 -8.53 -20.97
N ASP A 121 19.65 -8.15 -21.70
CA ASP A 121 19.77 -7.81 -23.12
C ASP A 121 20.54 -6.49 -23.31
N GLN A 122 21.24 -6.40 -24.44
CA GLN A 122 21.91 -5.18 -24.88
C GLN A 122 21.07 -4.49 -25.94
N VAL A 123 20.65 -3.25 -25.67
CA VAL A 123 19.80 -2.44 -26.54
C VAL A 123 20.64 -1.33 -27.17
N ALA A 124 20.58 -1.20 -28.46
CA ALA A 124 21.17 -0.10 -29.23
C ALA A 124 20.14 0.45 -30.21
N LEU A 125 20.39 1.66 -30.69
CA LEU A 125 19.54 2.32 -31.67
C LEU A 125 20.37 2.84 -32.82
N GLU A 126 19.90 2.60 -34.05
CA GLU A 126 20.39 3.24 -35.24
C GLU A 126 19.39 4.30 -35.70
N VAL A 127 19.87 5.51 -35.98
CA VAL A 127 19.06 6.64 -36.41
C VAL A 127 19.62 7.20 -37.71
N VAL A 128 18.74 7.44 -38.66
CA VAL A 128 19.03 8.22 -39.89
C VAL A 128 18.05 9.38 -39.92
N VAL A 129 18.55 10.57 -40.24
CA VAL A 129 17.71 11.76 -40.39
C VAL A 129 17.75 12.25 -41.83
N SER A 130 16.63 12.82 -42.30
CA SER A 130 16.47 13.30 -43.69
C SER A 130 15.72 14.62 -43.74
N ASP A 131 16.20 15.55 -44.59
CA ASP A 131 15.55 16.80 -44.96
C ASP A 131 14.58 16.63 -46.17
N GLY A 132 14.42 15.40 -46.67
CA GLY A 132 13.62 15.08 -47.86
C GLY A 132 14.39 15.13 -49.18
N GLN A 133 15.63 15.65 -49.21
CA GLN A 133 16.52 15.69 -50.38
C GLN A 133 17.78 14.86 -50.14
N ALA A 134 18.27 14.81 -48.91
CA ALA A 134 19.45 14.05 -48.51
C ALA A 134 19.22 13.34 -47.17
N GLU A 135 20.02 12.33 -46.92
CA GLU A 135 20.03 11.58 -45.65
C GLU A 135 21.37 11.76 -44.92
N SER A 136 21.35 11.75 -43.61
CA SER A 136 22.57 11.67 -42.80
C SER A 136 23.26 10.31 -42.95
N ALA A 137 24.54 10.23 -42.59
CA ALA A 137 25.13 8.97 -42.26
C ALA A 137 24.35 8.31 -41.08
N PRO A 138 24.20 6.98 -41.06
CA PRO A 138 23.58 6.29 -39.92
C PRO A 138 24.36 6.56 -38.63
N TYR A 139 23.65 7.01 -37.60
CA TYR A 139 24.21 7.16 -36.25
C TYR A 139 23.77 5.97 -35.41
N ARG A 140 24.71 5.22 -34.85
CA ARG A 140 24.45 4.08 -33.98
C ARG A 140 24.93 4.37 -32.57
N THR A 141 24.06 4.13 -31.57
CA THR A 141 24.43 4.28 -30.16
C THR A 141 25.33 3.12 -29.70
N GLU A 142 26.08 3.36 -28.65
CA GLU A 142 26.65 2.24 -27.89
C GLU A 142 25.52 1.40 -27.29
N PRO A 143 25.70 0.06 -27.19
CA PRO A 143 24.73 -0.82 -26.55
C PRO A 143 24.58 -0.49 -25.06
N VAL A 144 23.36 -0.41 -24.58
CA VAL A 144 23.01 -0.24 -23.16
C VAL A 144 22.38 -1.55 -22.65
N MET A 145 22.88 -2.06 -21.53
CA MET A 145 22.37 -3.29 -20.94
C MET A 145 21.09 -3.01 -20.13
N VAL A 146 20.09 -3.85 -20.32
CA VAL A 146 18.87 -3.86 -19.51
C VAL A 146 19.20 -4.47 -18.14
N VAL A 147 19.05 -3.67 -17.10
CA VAL A 147 19.30 -4.07 -15.71
C VAL A 147 18.00 -4.49 -15.03
N ASN A 148 18.11 -5.02 -13.80
CA ASN A 148 16.96 -5.39 -13.01
C ASN A 148 15.97 -4.23 -12.83
N THR A 149 14.69 -4.52 -12.97
CA THR A 149 13.60 -3.60 -12.72
C THR A 149 12.99 -3.94 -11.37
N PRO A 150 12.91 -3.00 -10.42
CA PRO A 150 12.22 -3.26 -9.15
C PRO A 150 10.76 -3.64 -9.37
N PRO A 151 10.14 -4.40 -8.45
CA PRO A 151 8.71 -4.67 -8.50
C PRO A 151 7.87 -3.39 -8.58
N LEU A 152 6.77 -3.44 -9.32
CA LEU A 152 5.85 -2.32 -9.49
C LEU A 152 4.58 -2.59 -8.68
N VAL A 153 4.36 -1.82 -7.62
CA VAL A 153 3.13 -1.86 -6.81
C VAL A 153 2.11 -0.89 -7.41
N SER A 154 1.04 -1.43 -7.98
CA SER A 154 -0.03 -0.63 -8.60
C SER A 154 -1.11 -0.25 -7.59
N ARG A 155 -1.36 -1.09 -6.57
CA ARG A 155 -2.44 -0.87 -5.60
C ARG A 155 -2.18 -1.54 -4.26
N VAL A 156 -2.56 -0.84 -3.19
CA VAL A 156 -2.63 -1.41 -1.82
C VAL A 156 -4.00 -1.06 -1.24
N THR A 157 -4.75 -2.05 -0.78
CA THR A 157 -6.05 -1.87 -0.12
C THR A 157 -6.09 -2.62 1.21
N ILE A 158 -6.99 -2.19 2.10
CA ILE A 158 -7.27 -2.87 3.36
C ILE A 158 -8.70 -3.42 3.29
N GLU A 159 -8.86 -4.68 3.63
CA GLU A 159 -10.14 -5.38 3.69
C GLU A 159 -10.34 -5.99 5.09
N ALA A 160 -11.60 -6.14 5.51
CA ALA A 160 -11.90 -6.93 6.69
C ALA A 160 -11.58 -8.40 6.41
N ASP A 161 -10.99 -9.10 7.39
CA ASP A 161 -10.84 -10.56 7.32
C ASP A 161 -12.21 -11.24 7.52
N SER A 162 -12.28 -12.55 7.32
CA SER A 162 -13.49 -13.32 7.55
C SER A 162 -14.00 -13.16 9.00
N PRO A 163 -15.31 -13.01 9.22
CA PRO A 163 -15.89 -12.79 10.55
C PRO A 163 -15.56 -13.89 11.57
N ASP A 164 -15.29 -15.11 11.10
CA ASP A 164 -14.90 -16.25 11.92
C ASP A 164 -13.46 -16.17 12.46
N LYS A 165 -12.65 -15.26 11.91
CA LYS A 165 -11.25 -15.05 12.31
C LYS A 165 -11.05 -13.91 13.31
N GLY A 166 -12.13 -13.32 13.81
CA GLY A 166 -12.11 -12.24 14.81
C GLY A 166 -11.77 -10.87 14.23
N ASN A 167 -11.31 -9.97 15.10
CA ASN A 167 -11.01 -8.58 14.76
C ASN A 167 -9.69 -8.48 14.00
N ARG A 168 -9.73 -8.70 12.67
CA ARG A 168 -8.53 -8.67 11.81
C ARG A 168 -8.80 -7.94 10.51
N VAL A 169 -7.79 -7.27 10.02
CA VAL A 169 -7.78 -6.66 8.68
C VAL A 169 -6.63 -7.20 7.85
N LEU A 170 -6.84 -7.27 6.54
CA LEU A 170 -5.91 -7.81 5.56
C LEU A 170 -5.45 -6.71 4.61
N ALA A 171 -4.16 -6.66 4.33
CA ALA A 171 -3.63 -5.91 3.20
C ALA A 171 -3.74 -6.75 1.91
N ARG A 172 -4.33 -6.15 0.87
CA ARG A 172 -4.30 -6.67 -0.49
C ARG A 172 -3.35 -5.81 -1.31
N VAL A 173 -2.42 -6.47 -2.00
CA VAL A 173 -1.41 -5.82 -2.81
C VAL A 173 -1.55 -6.31 -4.24
N GLU A 174 -1.65 -5.39 -5.18
CA GLU A 174 -1.53 -5.65 -6.61
C GLU A 174 -0.15 -5.18 -7.04
N ALA A 175 0.70 -6.12 -7.40
CA ALA A 175 2.07 -5.84 -7.82
C ALA A 175 2.48 -6.83 -8.92
N LEU A 176 3.41 -6.40 -9.74
CA LEU A 176 4.07 -7.25 -10.74
C LEU A 176 5.56 -6.92 -10.79
N ASP A 177 6.35 -7.89 -11.15
CA ASP A 177 7.75 -7.69 -11.50
C ASP A 177 7.90 -7.80 -13.02
N PRO A 178 8.45 -6.77 -13.70
CA PRO A 178 8.61 -6.79 -15.15
C PRO A 178 9.63 -7.83 -15.64
N ASP A 179 10.57 -8.23 -14.78
CA ASP A 179 11.57 -9.27 -15.06
C ASP A 179 11.08 -10.66 -14.68
N HIS A 180 9.87 -10.76 -14.08
CA HIS A 180 9.21 -11.96 -13.58
C HIS A 180 9.93 -12.60 -12.39
N ASP A 181 10.62 -11.78 -11.59
CA ASP A 181 11.24 -12.19 -10.35
C ASP A 181 10.20 -12.37 -9.22
N ASP A 182 10.54 -13.21 -8.23
CA ASP A 182 9.70 -13.44 -7.06
C ASP A 182 9.65 -12.20 -6.17
N ILE A 183 8.44 -11.73 -5.86
CA ILE A 183 8.22 -10.53 -5.05
C ILE A 183 8.04 -10.90 -3.57
N GLN A 184 8.82 -10.30 -2.71
CA GLN A 184 8.65 -10.33 -1.26
C GLN A 184 8.07 -9.01 -0.78
N TYR A 185 7.26 -9.06 0.28
CA TYR A 185 6.60 -7.88 0.83
C TYR A 185 6.98 -7.65 2.27
N LEU A 186 7.19 -6.38 2.63
CA LEU A 186 7.29 -5.90 4.00
C LEU A 186 6.10 -4.97 4.25
N TYR A 187 5.30 -5.29 5.28
CA TYR A 187 4.12 -4.53 5.67
C TYR A 187 4.43 -3.72 6.91
N ARG A 188 4.05 -2.43 6.89
CA ARG A 188 4.07 -1.53 8.05
C ARG A 188 2.66 -1.05 8.30
N TRP A 189 2.11 -1.41 9.47
CA TRP A 189 0.76 -1.06 9.84
C TRP A 189 0.75 0.14 10.79
N TRP A 190 -0.20 1.00 10.58
CA TRP A 190 -0.36 2.26 11.30
C TRP A 190 -1.75 2.33 11.93
N ARG A 191 -1.82 2.78 13.20
CA ARG A 191 -3.04 3.15 13.90
C ARG A 191 -2.93 4.60 14.33
N ASN A 192 -3.85 5.48 13.90
CA ASN A 192 -3.85 6.91 14.25
C ASN A 192 -2.46 7.54 14.06
N ASP A 193 -1.85 7.33 12.89
CA ASP A 193 -0.50 7.78 12.50
C ASP A 193 0.68 7.23 13.34
N LYS A 194 0.42 6.27 14.23
CA LYS A 194 1.46 5.56 14.96
C LYS A 194 1.67 4.16 14.36
N GLN A 195 2.91 3.80 14.04
CA GLN A 195 3.25 2.45 13.61
C GLN A 195 3.01 1.45 14.76
N VAL A 196 2.27 0.39 14.45
CA VAL A 196 1.87 -0.64 15.43
C VAL A 196 2.41 -2.03 15.12
N GLN A 197 2.71 -2.30 13.84
CA GLN A 197 3.27 -3.57 13.41
C GLN A 197 4.19 -3.36 12.20
N GLU A 198 5.23 -4.19 12.09
CA GLU A 198 6.07 -4.33 10.89
C GLU A 198 6.45 -5.80 10.74
N GLY A 199 6.37 -6.33 9.52
CA GLY A 199 6.69 -7.72 9.22
C GLY A 199 6.26 -8.15 7.82
N GLU A 200 6.41 -9.43 7.53
CA GLU A 200 6.07 -10.03 6.24
C GLU A 200 4.58 -10.48 6.16
N GLU A 201 3.88 -10.42 7.29
CA GLU A 201 2.46 -10.80 7.36
C GLU A 201 1.56 -9.66 6.90
N ASN A 202 0.67 -9.95 5.96
CA ASN A 202 -0.30 -9.02 5.42
C ASN A 202 -1.54 -8.82 6.30
N VAL A 203 -1.50 -9.27 7.56
CA VAL A 203 -2.62 -9.24 8.50
C VAL A 203 -2.27 -8.38 9.71
N LEU A 204 -3.21 -7.55 10.15
CA LEU A 204 -3.17 -6.84 11.42
C LEU A 204 -4.28 -7.34 12.32
N ASP A 205 -3.93 -7.77 13.54
CA ASP A 205 -4.90 -8.00 14.61
C ASP A 205 -5.32 -6.64 15.19
N THR A 206 -6.61 -6.34 15.09
CA THR A 206 -7.21 -5.10 15.59
C THR A 206 -7.91 -5.30 16.94
N THR A 207 -7.66 -6.41 17.64
CA THR A 207 -8.16 -6.63 19.00
C THR A 207 -7.70 -5.50 19.92
N GLY A 208 -8.64 -4.84 20.58
CA GLY A 208 -8.36 -3.67 21.44
C GLY A 208 -8.21 -2.34 20.68
N PHE A 209 -8.49 -2.30 19.39
CA PHE A 209 -8.67 -1.05 18.65
C PHE A 209 -10.12 -0.60 18.82
N GLY A 210 -10.34 0.70 19.00
CA GLY A 210 -11.66 1.26 19.20
C GLY A 210 -12.31 1.76 17.91
N ARG A 211 -13.61 1.99 17.98
CA ARG A 211 -14.39 2.69 16.95
C ARG A 211 -13.75 4.04 16.64
N LYS A 212 -13.67 4.40 15.36
CA LYS A 212 -13.01 5.59 14.82
C LYS A 212 -11.48 5.54 14.80
N ASP A 213 -10.85 4.47 15.25
CA ASP A 213 -9.43 4.31 14.96
C ASP A 213 -9.20 4.26 13.45
N ILE A 214 -8.17 4.94 13.00
CA ILE A 214 -7.78 5.02 11.60
C ILE A 214 -6.65 4.02 11.39
N VAL A 215 -6.84 3.10 10.46
CA VAL A 215 -5.84 2.09 10.11
C VAL A 215 -5.35 2.31 8.68
N ALA A 216 -4.05 2.28 8.50
CA ALA A 216 -3.38 2.32 7.20
C ALA A 216 -2.26 1.29 7.15
N VAL A 217 -1.91 0.85 5.94
CA VAL A 217 -0.75 -0.01 5.71
C VAL A 217 0.14 0.60 4.63
N GLU A 218 1.43 0.58 4.86
CA GLU A 218 2.46 0.86 3.89
C GLU A 218 3.14 -0.45 3.51
N VAL A 219 3.30 -0.69 2.22
CA VAL A 219 3.90 -1.92 1.69
C VAL A 219 5.14 -1.57 0.90
N VAL A 220 6.22 -2.27 1.19
CA VAL A 220 7.46 -2.24 0.43
C VAL A 220 7.59 -3.58 -0.27
N ALA A 221 7.56 -3.58 -1.59
CA ALA A 221 7.83 -4.75 -2.41
C ALA A 221 9.33 -4.79 -2.76
N ARG A 222 9.91 -5.98 -2.80
CA ARG A 222 11.30 -6.18 -3.19
C ARG A 222 11.45 -7.52 -3.94
N ASP A 223 12.36 -7.55 -4.86
CA ASP A 223 12.95 -8.76 -5.42
C ASP A 223 14.31 -9.05 -4.74
N GLN A 224 15.14 -9.91 -5.34
CA GLN A 224 16.46 -10.26 -4.81
C GLN A 224 17.49 -9.12 -4.97
N ASP A 225 17.32 -8.24 -5.95
CA ASP A 225 18.31 -7.25 -6.38
C ASP A 225 17.88 -5.80 -6.13
N ALA A 226 16.57 -5.55 -5.96
CA ALA A 226 16.03 -4.20 -5.87
C ALA A 226 14.80 -4.11 -4.96
N THR A 227 14.50 -2.88 -4.54
CA THR A 227 13.35 -2.56 -3.69
C THR A 227 12.54 -1.46 -4.34
N ALA A 228 11.23 -1.66 -4.42
CA ALA A 228 10.28 -0.66 -4.91
C ALA A 228 10.12 0.51 -3.95
N ALA A 229 9.64 1.63 -4.46
CA ALA A 229 9.19 2.73 -3.60
C ALA A 229 8.02 2.24 -2.72
N PRO A 230 7.96 2.67 -1.44
CA PRO A 230 6.85 2.32 -0.56
C PRO A 230 5.50 2.77 -1.13
N ALA A 231 4.51 1.88 -1.11
CA ALA A 231 3.14 2.17 -1.51
C ALA A 231 2.22 2.13 -0.29
N ARG A 232 1.36 3.13 -0.12
CA ARG A 232 0.46 3.24 1.04
C ARG A 232 -0.99 3.07 0.62
N SER A 233 -1.77 2.36 1.44
CA SER A 233 -3.21 2.23 1.26
C SER A 233 -3.95 3.55 1.53
N THR A 234 -5.17 3.67 0.99
CA THR A 234 -6.15 4.59 1.57
C THR A 234 -6.44 4.14 3.00
N PRO A 235 -6.40 5.05 4.00
CA PRO A 235 -6.76 4.71 5.36
C PRO A 235 -8.22 4.26 5.48
N ILE A 236 -8.49 3.31 6.36
CA ILE A 236 -9.85 2.93 6.75
C ILE A 236 -10.13 3.39 8.18
N VAL A 237 -11.41 3.64 8.48
CA VAL A 237 -11.89 3.94 9.84
C VAL A 237 -12.56 2.68 10.37
N LEU A 238 -12.14 2.21 11.55
CA LEU A 238 -12.76 1.05 12.17
C LEU A 238 -14.17 1.38 12.65
N GLY A 239 -15.08 0.42 12.46
CA GLY A 239 -16.45 0.48 12.92
C GLY A 239 -16.59 0.10 14.39
N ASN A 240 -17.83 -0.21 14.80
CA ASN A 240 -18.12 -0.73 16.12
C ASN A 240 -17.51 -2.12 16.33
N SER A 241 -16.93 -2.33 17.51
CA SER A 241 -16.41 -3.62 17.96
C SER A 241 -17.42 -4.26 18.91
N PRO A 242 -17.68 -5.56 18.82
CA PRO A 242 -18.55 -6.22 19.79
C PRO A 242 -17.90 -6.29 21.19
N PRO A 243 -18.71 -6.37 22.26
CA PRO A 243 -18.20 -6.52 23.61
C PRO A 243 -17.46 -7.84 23.79
N GLN A 244 -16.49 -7.87 24.70
CA GLN A 244 -15.74 -9.07 25.06
C GLN A 244 -16.14 -9.56 26.43
N ILE A 245 -16.52 -10.84 26.55
CA ILE A 245 -16.80 -11.51 27.82
C ILE A 245 -15.49 -11.94 28.46
N LEU A 246 -15.23 -11.50 29.69
CA LEU A 246 -13.97 -11.70 30.42
C LEU A 246 -14.06 -12.76 31.49
N SER A 247 -15.30 -13.12 31.94
CA SER A 247 -15.53 -14.11 33.01
C SER A 247 -15.88 -15.47 32.46
N GLY A 248 -15.51 -16.52 33.20
CA GLY A 248 -16.00 -17.88 33.01
C GLY A 248 -17.17 -18.18 33.93
N PRO A 249 -18.05 -19.17 33.61
CA PRO A 249 -19.16 -19.56 34.43
C PRO A 249 -18.69 -20.05 35.81
N ALA A 250 -19.40 -19.63 36.87
CA ALA A 250 -19.09 -20.04 38.22
C ALA A 250 -19.45 -21.52 38.45
N ALA A 251 -18.68 -22.22 39.27
CA ALA A 251 -19.07 -23.54 39.76
C ALA A 251 -20.25 -23.41 40.71
N LEU A 252 -21.08 -24.49 40.81
CA LEU A 252 -22.13 -24.56 41.79
C LEU A 252 -21.53 -24.71 43.20
N THR A 253 -21.64 -23.68 44.02
CA THR A 253 -21.12 -23.66 45.40
C THR A 253 -22.20 -23.83 46.45
N ASN A 254 -23.47 -23.56 46.09
CA ASN A 254 -24.60 -23.63 46.95
C ASN A 254 -25.72 -24.50 46.32
N ARG A 255 -26.36 -25.39 47.12
CA ARG A 255 -27.44 -26.24 46.64
C ARG A 255 -28.81 -25.55 46.61
N GLU A 256 -28.92 -24.36 47.15
CA GLU A 256 -30.17 -23.60 47.19
C GLU A 256 -30.26 -22.58 46.04
N GLN A 257 -29.10 -22.09 45.60
CA GLN A 257 -29.04 -21.02 44.58
C GLN A 257 -27.76 -21.11 43.77
N TYR A 258 -27.86 -20.91 42.47
CA TYR A 258 -26.75 -20.65 41.60
C TYR A 258 -26.61 -19.13 41.35
N GLU A 259 -25.42 -18.63 41.50
CA GLU A 259 -25.08 -17.23 41.27
C GLU A 259 -23.84 -17.12 40.43
N TYR A 260 -23.86 -16.21 39.44
CA TYR A 260 -22.73 -15.92 38.57
C TYR A 260 -22.83 -14.49 38.07
N VAL A 261 -21.74 -13.74 38.11
CA VAL A 261 -21.66 -12.40 37.54
C VAL A 261 -20.90 -12.48 36.23
N VAL A 262 -21.57 -12.18 35.13
CA VAL A 262 -20.95 -12.07 33.82
C VAL A 262 -20.19 -10.74 33.78
N GLN A 263 -18.89 -10.82 33.61
CA GLN A 263 -18.05 -9.63 33.39
C GLN A 263 -17.75 -9.48 31.91
N ALA A 264 -18.04 -8.34 31.35
CA ALA A 264 -17.73 -8.02 29.98
C ALA A 264 -17.18 -6.58 29.88
N LYS A 265 -16.46 -6.31 28.81
CA LYS A 265 -15.91 -5.01 28.50
C LYS A 265 -16.10 -4.72 27.04
N ASP A 266 -16.48 -3.49 26.74
CA ASP A 266 -16.48 -2.97 25.40
C ASP A 266 -15.23 -2.11 25.16
N VAL A 267 -14.56 -2.28 24.01
CA VAL A 267 -13.33 -1.56 23.67
C VAL A 267 -13.64 -0.12 23.22
N ASP A 268 -14.83 0.10 22.67
CA ASP A 268 -15.30 1.41 22.23
C ASP A 268 -15.85 2.26 23.39
N GLY A 269 -16.00 1.65 24.57
CA GLY A 269 -16.55 2.29 25.76
C GLY A 269 -18.07 2.35 25.76
N ASP A 270 -18.73 1.54 24.96
CA ASP A 270 -20.19 1.50 24.88
C ASP A 270 -20.81 0.85 26.11
N SER A 271 -22.05 1.23 26.42
CA SER A 271 -22.78 0.70 27.56
C SER A 271 -23.26 -0.72 27.29
N ILE A 272 -22.80 -1.65 28.11
CA ILE A 272 -23.11 -3.07 27.96
C ILE A 272 -24.45 -3.41 28.62
N SER A 273 -25.23 -4.24 27.97
CA SER A 273 -26.42 -4.88 28.54
C SER A 273 -26.37 -6.41 28.40
N TYR A 274 -26.98 -7.09 29.35
CA TYR A 274 -26.95 -8.54 29.46
C TYR A 274 -28.35 -9.17 29.25
N GLY A 275 -28.41 -10.32 28.58
CA GLY A 275 -29.62 -11.05 28.30
C GLY A 275 -29.44 -12.56 28.51
N LEU A 276 -30.47 -13.23 29.00
CA LEU A 276 -30.51 -14.71 29.08
C LEU A 276 -31.32 -15.22 27.87
N GLU A 277 -30.61 -15.80 26.90
CA GLU A 277 -31.22 -16.38 25.69
C GLU A 277 -31.82 -17.77 25.96
N THR A 278 -31.06 -18.59 26.68
CA THR A 278 -31.45 -19.93 27.05
C THR A 278 -31.05 -20.18 28.50
N GLY A 279 -31.94 -20.74 29.27
CA GLY A 279 -31.70 -21.14 30.65
C GLY A 279 -32.84 -21.98 31.23
N PRO A 280 -32.61 -22.65 32.37
CA PRO A 280 -33.65 -23.42 33.05
C PRO A 280 -34.75 -22.50 33.56
N PRO A 281 -35.98 -23.04 33.74
CA PRO A 281 -37.07 -22.26 34.30
C PRO A 281 -36.73 -21.62 35.65
N GLY A 282 -37.02 -20.32 35.80
CA GLY A 282 -36.72 -19.52 36.98
C GLY A 282 -35.30 -18.96 37.08
N MET A 283 -34.42 -19.23 36.11
CA MET A 283 -33.14 -18.51 35.99
C MET A 283 -33.39 -17.10 35.43
N THR A 284 -32.71 -16.12 35.98
CA THR A 284 -32.75 -14.72 35.52
C THR A 284 -31.37 -14.11 35.44
N ILE A 285 -31.24 -13.09 34.60
CA ILE A 285 -30.06 -12.23 34.57
C ILE A 285 -30.48 -10.78 34.75
N ASP A 286 -29.74 -10.05 35.57
CA ASP A 286 -29.92 -8.59 35.64
C ASP A 286 -29.28 -7.91 34.43
N LYS A 287 -30.09 -7.16 33.72
CA LYS A 287 -29.71 -6.56 32.44
C LYS A 287 -28.55 -5.53 32.55
N ALA A 288 -28.39 -4.89 33.69
CA ALA A 288 -27.40 -3.84 33.90
C ALA A 288 -26.11 -4.38 34.54
N THR A 289 -26.23 -5.36 35.44
CA THR A 289 -25.09 -5.83 36.24
C THR A 289 -24.50 -7.15 35.75
N GLY A 290 -25.24 -7.89 34.91
CA GLY A 290 -24.84 -9.23 34.46
C GLY A 290 -24.98 -10.30 35.57
N GLN A 291 -25.66 -9.99 36.67
CA GLN A 291 -25.90 -10.95 37.77
C GLN A 291 -26.90 -12.02 37.31
N VAL A 292 -26.42 -13.22 37.14
CA VAL A 292 -27.24 -14.42 36.93
C VAL A 292 -27.64 -15.00 38.27
N THR A 293 -28.93 -15.26 38.45
CA THR A 293 -29.46 -15.92 39.64
C THR A 293 -30.43 -17.04 39.26
N TRP A 294 -30.32 -18.17 39.94
CA TRP A 294 -31.24 -19.28 39.76
C TRP A 294 -31.47 -20.00 41.11
N LYS A 295 -32.69 -19.91 41.61
CA LYS A 295 -33.11 -20.60 42.84
C LYS A 295 -33.39 -22.08 42.53
N LEU A 296 -32.66 -22.98 43.19
CA LEU A 296 -32.77 -24.40 43.02
C LEU A 296 -33.90 -24.95 43.90
N THR A 297 -34.96 -25.43 43.29
CA THR A 297 -36.08 -26.06 44.02
C THR A 297 -35.82 -27.55 44.21
N PRO A 298 -36.37 -28.17 45.27
CA PRO A 298 -36.26 -29.63 45.45
C PRO A 298 -36.72 -30.39 44.19
N GLY A 299 -35.89 -31.35 43.76
CA GLY A 299 -36.16 -32.15 42.56
C GLY A 299 -35.49 -31.60 41.27
N VAL A 300 -34.90 -30.42 41.29
CA VAL A 300 -34.08 -29.95 40.20
C VAL A 300 -32.75 -30.72 40.19
N GLY A 301 -32.44 -31.35 39.07
CA GLY A 301 -31.20 -32.09 38.84
C GLY A 301 -30.93 -32.23 37.35
N GLY A 302 -29.77 -32.76 36.99
CA GLY A 302 -29.38 -32.94 35.59
C GLY A 302 -28.54 -31.78 35.01
N THR A 303 -28.32 -31.83 33.71
CA THR A 303 -27.51 -30.86 32.99
C THR A 303 -28.41 -29.82 32.27
N HIS A 304 -28.12 -28.56 32.49
CA HIS A 304 -28.88 -27.44 31.93
C HIS A 304 -27.97 -26.63 31.03
N ARG A 305 -28.41 -26.40 29.79
CA ARG A 305 -27.71 -25.51 28.84
C ARG A 305 -28.12 -24.07 29.13
N ILE A 306 -27.12 -23.22 29.23
CA ILE A 306 -27.29 -21.80 29.50
C ILE A 306 -26.61 -21.04 28.38
N LYS A 307 -27.31 -20.03 27.83
CA LYS A 307 -26.77 -19.14 26.81
C LYS A 307 -27.06 -17.69 27.19
N ILE A 308 -26.02 -16.92 27.38
CA ILE A 308 -26.06 -15.53 27.78
C ILE A 308 -25.61 -14.67 26.60
N MET A 309 -26.32 -13.60 26.34
CA MET A 309 -26.00 -12.54 25.36
C MET A 309 -25.48 -11.32 26.09
N VAL A 310 -24.47 -10.71 25.51
CA VAL A 310 -23.95 -9.39 25.90
C VAL A 310 -24.07 -8.49 24.68
N ASP A 311 -24.69 -7.33 24.84
CA ASP A 311 -25.03 -6.39 23.76
C ASP A 311 -24.54 -4.99 24.11
N ASP A 312 -23.90 -4.30 23.13
CA ASP A 312 -23.33 -2.95 23.29
C ASP A 312 -24.33 -1.84 22.92
N GLY A 313 -25.50 -2.19 22.41
CA GLY A 313 -26.50 -1.22 21.95
C GLY A 313 -26.12 -0.51 20.64
N GLN A 314 -25.01 -0.87 20.01
CA GLN A 314 -24.53 -0.33 18.73
C GLN A 314 -24.50 -1.39 17.61
N GLY A 315 -25.06 -2.57 17.90
CA GLY A 315 -25.14 -3.69 16.95
C GLY A 315 -24.08 -4.76 17.15
N GLY A 316 -23.16 -4.61 18.10
CA GLY A 316 -22.20 -5.63 18.50
C GLY A 316 -22.77 -6.53 19.59
N THR A 317 -22.58 -7.85 19.45
CA THR A 317 -23.03 -8.84 20.43
C THR A 317 -21.95 -9.89 20.68
N ALA A 318 -21.88 -10.37 21.94
CA ALA A 318 -21.05 -11.50 22.33
C ALA A 318 -21.91 -12.54 23.06
N TRP A 319 -21.47 -13.78 23.01
CA TRP A 319 -22.22 -14.90 23.55
C TRP A 319 -21.35 -15.75 24.47
N GLN A 320 -21.94 -16.21 25.59
CA GLN A 320 -21.34 -17.23 26.43
C GLN A 320 -22.32 -18.38 26.55
N GLU A 321 -21.86 -19.56 26.21
CA GLU A 321 -22.65 -20.77 26.28
C GLU A 321 -21.93 -21.82 27.12
N PHE A 322 -22.65 -22.45 28.05
CA PHE A 322 -22.12 -23.48 28.93
C PHE A 322 -23.20 -24.42 29.44
N GLU A 323 -22.76 -25.55 29.97
CA GLU A 323 -23.62 -26.50 30.63
C GLU A 323 -23.38 -26.47 32.13
N LEU A 324 -24.46 -26.36 32.92
CA LEU A 324 -24.44 -26.43 34.38
C LEU A 324 -25.07 -27.76 34.85
N SER A 325 -24.26 -28.58 35.48
CA SER A 325 -24.72 -29.86 36.04
C SER A 325 -25.12 -29.69 37.51
N ILE A 326 -26.39 -30.01 37.82
CA ILE A 326 -26.94 -30.03 39.17
C ILE A 326 -26.99 -31.49 39.65
N PRO A 327 -26.29 -31.86 40.74
CA PRO A 327 -26.35 -33.21 41.30
C PRO A 327 -27.78 -33.59 41.73
N SER A 328 -28.30 -34.69 41.21
CA SER A 328 -29.60 -35.18 41.66
C SER A 328 -29.52 -35.68 43.12
N THR A 329 -30.51 -35.33 43.93
CA THR A 329 -30.60 -35.65 45.37
C THR A 329 -30.80 -37.18 45.67
N ALA A 330 -30.73 -38.01 44.62
CA ALA A 330 -31.04 -39.44 44.71
C ALA A 330 -29.89 -40.38 45.09
N GLN A 331 -28.70 -39.86 45.41
CA GLN A 331 -27.54 -40.69 45.80
C GLN A 331 -27.06 -40.51 47.25
N SER A 332 -27.97 -40.58 48.21
CA SER A 332 -27.57 -40.87 49.58
C SER A 332 -28.76 -41.40 50.33
N LEU A 333 -28.90 -42.72 50.37
CA LEU A 333 -29.52 -43.53 51.41
C LEU A 333 -29.72 -44.99 50.92
N THR A 334 -28.65 -45.71 50.63
CA THR A 334 -28.66 -47.20 50.79
C THR A 334 -27.29 -47.64 51.27
N GLY A 335 -27.04 -47.38 52.52
CA GLY A 335 -26.05 -48.04 53.33
C GLY A 335 -26.82 -48.62 54.54
N SER A 336 -27.60 -49.68 54.32
CA SER A 336 -28.12 -50.48 55.46
C SER A 336 -26.94 -51.17 56.15
N PRO A 337 -26.84 -51.13 57.46
CA PRO A 337 -25.93 -51.99 58.19
C PRO A 337 -26.51 -53.39 58.22
N THR A 338 -25.92 -54.35 57.51
CA THR A 338 -26.10 -55.79 57.83
C THR A 338 -25.36 -56.08 59.10
N GLN A 339 -26.12 -56.25 60.16
CA GLN A 339 -25.72 -57.06 61.32
C GLN A 339 -25.83 -58.51 60.92
N GLY A 340 -24.85 -59.33 61.30
CA GLY A 340 -24.81 -60.76 61.23
C GLY A 340 -23.39 -61.22 61.51
#